data_92916614218d26424e1f82ddea7cdaa7
#
_entry.id   92916614218d26424e1f82ddea7cdaa7
#
_cell.length_a   1.000
_cell.length_b   1.000
_cell.length_c   1.000
_cell.angle_alpha   90.00
_cell.angle_beta   90.00
_cell.angle_gamma   90.00
#
_symmetry.space_group_name_H-M   'P 1'
#
loop_
_entity.id
_entity.type
_entity.pdbx_description
1 polymer ?
#
loop_
_entity_poly.entity_id
_entity_poly.type
_entity_poly.pdbx_seq_one_letter_code
_entity_poly.pdbx_strand_id
1 'polypeptide(L)'
;VYGFNKIYFNWQKVYTQFYQPRYSFAGYWKDPYQYATYLANSTFLPYLNNESPDLEAYGNRGFNFHKNRERILSLDNFVMIWSGNDDVISPPQSGRFEFYDIICNTRETPGCQALTMSERNSRVHNMRPCQERITNDALQVQNFFNSSQYVKDLLGLRTLYLAGKLHMLETNCTHSGHKTPECFPELEKLTFPFLV
;
A
#
# COMPACT_ATOMS: atom_id res chain seq x y z
N VAL A 1 -1.43 -3.73 5.67
CA VAL A 1 -1.87 -4.51 6.84
C VAL A 1 -1.72 -3.64 8.07
N TYR A 2 -2.77 -2.93 8.47
CA TYR A 2 -2.79 -2.05 9.66
C TYR A 2 -3.59 -2.67 10.81
N GLY A 3 -3.71 -3.97 10.87
CA GLY A 3 -4.63 -4.62 11.79
C GLY A 3 -4.07 -5.68 12.73
N PHE A 4 -2.81 -6.02 12.63
CA PHE A 4 -2.23 -6.95 13.60
C PHE A 4 -2.05 -6.28 14.94
N ASN A 5 -2.50 -6.97 15.97
CA ASN A 5 -2.52 -6.64 17.39
C ASN A 5 -1.45 -5.57 17.76
N LYS A 6 -1.86 -4.34 17.95
CA LYS A 6 -1.02 -3.15 18.18
C LYS A 6 0.01 -3.31 19.32
N ILE A 7 -0.15 -4.33 20.16
CA ILE A 7 0.70 -4.57 21.31
C ILE A 7 2.03 -5.21 20.94
N TYR A 8 2.06 -6.04 19.90
CA TYR A 8 3.26 -6.82 19.56
C TYR A 8 4.01 -6.30 18.34
N PHE A 9 3.30 -5.68 17.39
CA PHE A 9 3.87 -5.16 16.17
C PHE A 9 3.54 -3.69 16.02
N ASN A 10 4.56 -2.87 15.93
CA ASN A 10 4.47 -1.45 15.66
C ASN A 10 5.52 -1.08 14.60
N TRP A 11 5.41 0.12 14.05
CA TRP A 11 6.32 0.60 13.02
C TRP A 11 7.80 0.55 13.45
N GLN A 12 8.10 0.77 14.74
CA GLN A 12 9.45 0.73 15.28
C GLN A 12 10.10 -0.63 15.17
N LYS A 13 9.32 -1.71 15.24
CA LYS A 13 9.78 -3.08 15.07
C LYS A 13 9.72 -3.51 13.61
N VAL A 14 8.58 -3.28 12.97
CA VAL A 14 8.28 -3.77 11.62
C VAL A 14 9.31 -3.29 10.61
N TYR A 15 9.75 -2.02 10.69
CA TYR A 15 10.73 -1.46 9.75
C TYR A 15 12.20 -1.67 10.14
N THR A 16 12.49 -2.63 11.02
CA THR A 16 13.88 -2.97 11.35
C THR A 16 14.47 -4.02 10.40
N GLN A 17 15.78 -4.03 10.29
CA GLN A 17 16.51 -5.07 9.55
C GLN A 17 16.32 -6.47 10.12
N PHE A 18 15.83 -6.59 11.35
CA PHE A 18 15.47 -7.90 11.93
C PHE A 18 14.14 -8.41 11.38
N TYR A 19 13.11 -7.56 11.29
CA TYR A 19 11.76 -8.00 10.89
C TYR A 19 11.59 -8.07 9.37
N GLN A 20 12.10 -7.09 8.64
CA GLN A 20 11.89 -6.99 7.19
C GLN A 20 12.27 -8.26 6.40
N PRO A 21 13.44 -8.89 6.60
CA PRO A 21 13.82 -10.08 5.84
C PRO A 21 13.24 -11.39 6.38
N ARG A 22 12.65 -11.39 7.59
CA ARG A 22 12.23 -12.63 8.28
C ARG A 22 10.73 -12.86 8.29
N TYR A 23 9.96 -11.79 8.21
CA TYR A 23 8.51 -11.87 8.35
C TYR A 23 7.81 -11.24 7.15
N SER A 24 7.06 -12.03 6.40
CA SER A 24 6.36 -11.56 5.20
C SER A 24 5.42 -10.39 5.48
N PHE A 25 4.70 -10.41 6.61
CA PHE A 25 3.80 -9.32 6.98
C PHE A 25 4.54 -7.97 7.14
N ALA A 26 5.81 -7.98 7.53
CA ALA A 26 6.59 -6.74 7.66
C ALA A 26 6.81 -6.08 6.31
N GLY A 27 7.01 -6.87 5.25
CA GLY A 27 7.13 -6.37 3.88
C GLY A 27 5.84 -5.77 3.33
N TYR A 28 4.68 -6.25 3.80
CA TYR A 28 3.35 -5.74 3.43
C TYR A 28 2.83 -4.61 4.32
N TRP A 29 3.56 -4.25 5.37
CA TRP A 29 3.14 -3.19 6.28
C TRP A 29 3.36 -1.83 5.64
N LYS A 30 2.29 -1.08 5.46
CA LYS A 30 2.31 0.31 5.02
C LYS A 30 1.62 1.16 6.08
N ASP A 31 2.37 2.06 6.71
CA ASP A 31 1.87 2.89 7.81
C ASP A 31 1.63 4.31 7.31
N PRO A 32 0.39 4.82 7.35
CA PRO A 32 0.08 6.17 6.87
C PRO A 32 0.72 7.27 7.72
N TYR A 33 0.97 6.98 9.00
CA TYR A 33 1.60 7.94 9.92
C TYR A 33 3.14 7.92 9.82
N GLN A 34 3.71 6.84 9.27
CA GLN A 34 5.15 6.63 9.17
C GLN A 34 5.57 6.38 7.72
N TYR A 35 4.94 7.10 6.80
CA TYR A 35 5.13 6.87 5.38
C TYR A 35 6.59 7.08 4.92
N ALA A 36 7.27 8.09 5.46
CA ALA A 36 8.69 8.30 5.18
C ALA A 36 9.55 7.12 5.66
N THR A 37 9.23 6.57 6.85
CA THR A 37 9.92 5.38 7.38
C THR A 37 9.61 4.15 6.55
N TYR A 38 8.36 4.00 6.10
CA TYR A 38 7.96 2.95 5.17
C TYR A 38 8.78 3.01 3.87
N LEU A 39 8.87 4.16 3.23
CA LEU A 39 9.65 4.32 1.99
C LEU A 39 11.14 4.04 2.19
N ALA A 40 11.71 4.42 3.34
CA ALA A 40 13.13 4.26 3.61
C ALA A 40 13.55 2.85 4.04
N ASN A 41 12.68 2.12 4.75
CA ASN A 41 13.06 0.89 5.45
C ASN A 41 12.26 -0.35 5.06
N SER A 42 11.11 -0.22 4.40
CA SER A 42 10.40 -1.38 3.88
C SER A 42 11.17 -1.96 2.68
N THR A 43 11.35 -3.28 2.69
CA THR A 43 12.16 -3.96 1.68
C THR A 43 11.34 -4.60 0.56
N PHE A 44 10.01 -4.43 0.56
CA PHE A 44 9.15 -5.11 -0.40
C PHE A 44 8.15 -4.17 -1.10
N LEU A 45 7.10 -3.69 -0.42
CA LEU A 45 6.02 -2.95 -1.07
C LEU A 45 6.45 -1.67 -1.80
N PRO A 46 7.34 -0.81 -1.26
CA PRO A 46 7.73 0.41 -1.97
C PRO A 46 8.36 0.12 -3.32
N TYR A 47 9.02 -1.03 -3.42
CA TYR A 47 9.67 -1.47 -4.66
C TYR A 47 8.68 -2.13 -5.60
N LEU A 48 7.86 -3.04 -5.09
CA LEU A 48 6.82 -3.69 -5.87
C LEU A 48 5.90 -2.65 -6.53
N ASN A 49 5.57 -1.61 -5.79
CA ASN A 49 4.63 -0.56 -6.20
C ASN A 49 5.30 0.64 -6.89
N ASN A 50 6.61 0.60 -7.15
CA ASN A 50 7.36 1.73 -7.69
C ASN A 50 7.17 3.04 -6.88
N GLU A 51 6.99 2.93 -5.58
CA GLU A 51 6.80 4.08 -4.67
C GLU A 51 8.11 4.62 -4.11
N SER A 52 9.19 3.85 -4.17
CA SER A 52 10.48 4.27 -3.62
C SER A 52 11.04 5.47 -4.39
N PRO A 53 11.50 6.52 -3.70
CA PRO A 53 12.16 7.66 -4.34
C PRO A 53 13.54 7.30 -4.89
N ASP A 54 14.14 6.23 -4.42
CA ASP A 54 15.48 5.77 -4.80
C ASP A 54 15.40 4.49 -5.62
N LEU A 55 14.79 4.63 -6.80
CA LEU A 55 14.62 3.52 -7.72
C LEU A 55 15.99 3.02 -8.28
N GLU A 56 17.01 3.88 -8.36
CA GLU A 56 18.32 3.53 -8.89
C GLU A 56 19.18 2.76 -7.89
N ALA A 57 19.15 3.11 -6.60
CA ALA A 57 19.91 2.40 -5.56
C ALA A 57 19.50 0.91 -5.43
N TYR A 58 18.32 0.56 -5.90
CA TYR A 58 17.79 -0.80 -5.83
C TYR A 58 17.97 -1.63 -7.09
N GLY A 59 18.37 -1.05 -8.18
CA GLY A 59 18.81 -1.79 -9.36
C GLY A 59 19.88 -2.84 -9.02
N ASN A 60 20.70 -2.55 -8.03
CA ASN A 60 21.71 -3.46 -7.48
C ASN A 60 21.13 -4.63 -6.67
N ARG A 61 19.86 -4.63 -6.31
CA ARG A 61 19.18 -5.73 -5.57
C ARG A 61 18.31 -6.63 -6.44
N GLY A 62 18.41 -6.50 -7.76
CA GLY A 62 17.68 -7.35 -8.71
C GLY A 62 16.23 -6.91 -8.99
N PHE A 63 15.76 -5.82 -8.40
CA PHE A 63 14.47 -5.23 -8.73
C PHE A 63 14.64 -4.21 -9.86
N ASN A 64 14.04 -4.47 -11.00
CA ASN A 64 14.03 -3.54 -12.12
C ASN A 64 12.62 -2.95 -12.28
N PHE A 65 12.44 -1.74 -11.79
CA PHE A 65 11.14 -1.05 -11.75
C PHE A 65 10.56 -0.75 -13.13
N HIS A 66 11.39 -0.40 -14.09
CA HIS A 66 10.95 -0.23 -15.46
C HIS A 66 10.37 -1.54 -15.99
N LYS A 67 11.01 -2.66 -15.70
CA LYS A 67 10.49 -3.99 -16.04
C LYS A 67 9.20 -4.35 -15.32
N ASN A 68 8.99 -3.91 -14.07
CA ASN A 68 7.72 -4.15 -13.40
C ASN A 68 6.58 -3.43 -14.11
N ARG A 69 6.75 -2.15 -14.43
CA ARG A 69 5.76 -1.38 -15.17
C ARG A 69 5.52 -1.97 -16.57
N GLU A 70 6.58 -2.29 -17.30
CA GLU A 70 6.47 -2.91 -18.63
C GLU A 70 5.71 -4.24 -18.59
N ARG A 71 6.00 -5.10 -17.61
CA ARG A 71 5.29 -6.39 -17.43
C ARG A 71 3.82 -6.19 -17.11
N ILE A 72 3.49 -5.24 -16.25
CA ILE A 72 2.08 -4.92 -15.94
C ILE A 72 1.37 -4.38 -17.18
N LEU A 73 2.00 -3.49 -17.94
CA LEU A 73 1.42 -2.95 -19.17
C LEU A 73 1.29 -3.97 -20.30
N SER A 74 2.04 -5.06 -20.26
CA SER A 74 1.94 -6.14 -21.26
C SER A 74 0.75 -7.09 -21.03
N LEU A 75 0.05 -6.95 -19.90
CA LEU A 75 -1.13 -7.76 -19.61
C LEU A 75 -2.31 -7.35 -20.51
N ASP A 76 -3.09 -8.33 -20.94
CA ASP A 76 -4.35 -8.09 -21.63
C ASP A 76 -5.42 -7.62 -20.67
N ASN A 77 -5.45 -8.19 -19.48
CA ASN A 77 -6.33 -7.77 -18.39
C ASN A 77 -5.57 -7.75 -17.06
N PHE A 78 -5.81 -6.72 -16.26
CA PHE A 78 -5.35 -6.62 -14.88
C PHE A 78 -6.59 -6.54 -13.97
N VAL A 79 -6.85 -7.63 -13.28
CA VAL A 79 -8.03 -7.77 -12.43
C VAL A 79 -7.64 -7.62 -10.97
N MET A 80 -8.19 -6.63 -10.30
CA MET A 80 -8.04 -6.40 -8.86
C MET A 80 -9.30 -6.86 -8.13
N ILE A 81 -9.16 -7.88 -7.30
CA ILE A 81 -10.24 -8.39 -6.47
C ILE A 81 -10.05 -7.91 -5.05
N TRP A 82 -11.08 -7.34 -4.47
CA TRP A 82 -11.09 -6.84 -3.11
C TRP A 82 -12.42 -7.15 -2.43
N SER A 83 -12.48 -7.02 -1.12
CA SER A 83 -13.73 -7.18 -0.37
C SER A 83 -13.82 -6.17 0.76
N GLY A 84 -14.96 -5.51 0.89
CA GLY A 84 -15.26 -4.68 2.05
C GLY A 84 -15.34 -5.48 3.36
N ASN A 85 -15.53 -6.79 3.27
CA ASN A 85 -15.59 -7.73 4.40
C ASN A 85 -14.22 -8.32 4.77
N ASP A 86 -13.11 -7.83 4.18
CA ASP A 86 -11.77 -8.26 4.57
C ASP A 86 -11.48 -7.88 6.03
N ASP A 87 -11.32 -8.87 6.87
CA ASP A 87 -11.13 -8.75 8.31
C ASP A 87 -9.64 -8.76 8.73
N VAL A 88 -8.74 -8.89 7.77
CA VAL A 88 -7.28 -8.94 7.99
C VAL A 88 -6.57 -7.71 7.43
N ILE A 89 -6.92 -7.30 6.23
CA ILE A 89 -6.28 -6.16 5.56
C ILE A 89 -7.00 -4.86 5.91
N SER A 90 -6.25 -3.86 6.35
CA SER A 90 -6.81 -2.54 6.67
C SER A 90 -5.99 -1.43 5.99
N PRO A 91 -6.62 -0.56 5.20
CA PRO A 91 -8.03 -0.63 4.79
C PRO A 91 -8.24 -1.74 3.75
N PRO A 92 -9.41 -2.41 3.72
CA PRO A 92 -9.70 -3.46 2.75
C PRO A 92 -9.64 -2.96 1.30
N GLN A 93 -9.92 -1.71 1.05
CA GLN A 93 -9.79 -1.05 -0.26
C GLN A 93 -8.34 -1.04 -0.79
N SER A 94 -7.35 -1.38 0.03
CA SER A 94 -5.96 -1.49 -0.44
C SER A 94 -5.77 -2.61 -1.48
N GLY A 95 -6.69 -3.58 -1.54
CA GLY A 95 -6.75 -4.57 -2.62
C GLY A 95 -6.96 -3.97 -4.02
N ARG A 96 -7.40 -2.72 -4.11
CA ARG A 96 -7.52 -1.94 -5.36
C ARG A 96 -6.66 -0.67 -5.33
N PHE A 97 -5.53 -0.68 -4.64
CA PHE A 97 -4.57 0.43 -4.50
C PHE A 97 -5.13 1.71 -3.84
N GLU A 98 -6.27 1.64 -3.18
CA GLU A 98 -6.74 2.70 -2.32
C GLU A 98 -6.08 2.57 -0.94
N PHE A 99 -5.71 3.68 -0.35
CA PHE A 99 -5.07 3.69 0.95
C PHE A 99 -5.47 4.95 1.72
N TYR A 100 -5.16 4.99 3.00
CA TYR A 100 -5.36 6.18 3.81
C TYR A 100 -4.60 7.38 3.27
N ASP A 101 -5.19 8.56 3.38
CA ASP A 101 -4.46 9.79 3.12
C ASP A 101 -3.20 9.84 3.95
N ILE A 102 -2.09 10.17 3.29
CA ILE A 102 -0.79 10.27 3.94
C ILE A 102 -0.76 11.58 4.69
N ILE A 103 -1.08 11.52 5.96
CA ILE A 103 -1.06 12.67 6.84
C ILE A 103 0.40 13.00 7.16
N CYS A 104 0.77 14.27 7.07
CA CYS A 104 2.11 14.78 7.37
C CYS A 104 3.21 14.50 6.33
N ASN A 105 2.89 14.30 5.08
CA ASN A 105 3.89 14.05 4.05
C ASN A 105 4.36 15.29 3.28
N THR A 106 3.71 16.43 3.44
CA THR A 106 4.09 17.68 2.77
C THR A 106 4.15 18.83 3.75
N ARG A 107 5.01 19.84 3.42
CA ARG A 107 5.07 21.11 4.15
C ARG A 107 3.75 21.89 4.12
N GLU A 108 2.82 21.47 3.30
CA GLU A 108 1.57 22.17 3.01
C GLU A 108 0.38 21.65 3.82
N THR A 109 0.54 20.54 4.56
CA THR A 109 -0.56 20.03 5.39
C THR A 109 -0.71 20.89 6.64
N PRO A 110 -1.84 21.60 6.84
CA PRO A 110 -2.04 22.44 8.00
C PRO A 110 -1.83 21.65 9.29
N GLY A 111 -0.88 22.08 10.12
CA GLY A 111 -0.53 21.43 11.39
C GLY A 111 0.60 20.41 11.33
N CYS A 112 1.08 20.03 10.14
CA CYS A 112 2.31 19.30 9.97
C CYS A 112 3.43 20.29 9.66
N GLN A 113 4.07 20.84 10.67
CA GLN A 113 5.30 21.61 10.46
C GLN A 113 6.38 20.68 9.91
N ALA A 114 7.02 21.10 8.83
CA ALA A 114 8.15 20.40 8.26
C ALA A 114 9.28 20.33 9.30
N LEU A 115 9.45 19.19 9.91
CA LEU A 115 10.61 18.92 10.72
C LEU A 115 11.85 18.92 9.83
N THR A 116 12.87 19.65 10.21
CA THR A 116 14.19 19.57 9.58
C THR A 116 14.76 18.16 9.73
N MET A 117 15.72 17.77 8.86
CA MET A 117 16.36 16.46 8.98
C MET A 117 16.99 16.25 10.37
N SER A 118 17.49 17.30 11.00
CA SER A 118 18.03 17.28 12.36
C SER A 118 16.94 17.00 13.40
N GLU A 119 15.78 17.62 13.26
CA GLU A 119 14.64 17.39 14.15
C GLU A 119 14.00 16.01 13.93
N ARG A 120 14.03 15.49 12.70
CA ARG A 120 13.62 14.11 12.41
C ARG A 120 14.49 13.10 13.15
N ASN A 121 15.81 13.27 13.11
CA ASN A 121 16.76 12.36 13.74
C ASN A 121 16.73 12.42 15.27
N SER A 122 16.51 13.59 15.86
CA SER A 122 16.43 13.75 17.31
C SER A 122 15.07 13.35 17.91
N ARG A 123 13.99 13.35 17.10
CA ARG A 123 12.62 13.04 17.53
C ARG A 123 12.10 11.67 17.11
N VAL A 124 12.95 10.79 16.58
CA VAL A 124 12.57 9.41 16.22
C VAL A 124 11.92 8.66 17.41
N HIS A 125 12.19 9.06 18.63
CA HIS A 125 11.55 8.50 19.83
C HIS A 125 10.28 9.23 20.29
N ASN A 126 9.94 10.41 19.73
CA ASN A 126 8.84 11.23 20.23
C ASN A 126 8.03 11.88 19.08
N MET A 127 7.73 11.17 18.02
CA MET A 127 6.85 11.68 16.95
C MET A 127 5.38 11.73 17.40
N ARG A 128 5.07 12.48 18.43
CA ARG A 128 3.71 12.72 18.91
C ARG A 128 2.94 13.88 18.26
N PRO A 129 3.55 14.91 17.61
CA PRO A 129 2.76 16.06 17.16
C PRO A 129 1.70 15.75 16.12
N CYS A 130 1.92 14.74 15.27
CA CYS A 130 0.91 14.32 14.30
C CYS A 130 -0.08 13.29 14.85
N GLN A 131 0.32 12.54 15.87
CA GLN A 131 -0.51 11.49 16.49
C GLN A 131 -1.56 12.06 17.45
N GLU A 132 -1.30 13.19 18.10
CA GLU A 132 -2.22 13.79 19.08
C GLU A 132 -3.38 14.58 18.45
N ARG A 133 -3.28 14.96 17.17
CA ARG A 133 -4.34 15.68 16.46
C ARG A 133 -5.28 14.80 15.65
N ILE A 134 -4.97 13.51 15.55
CA ILE A 134 -5.80 12.58 14.80
C ILE A 134 -6.64 11.80 15.77
N THR A 135 -7.83 12.30 16.03
CA THR A 135 -8.91 11.47 16.57
C THR A 135 -9.12 10.31 15.57
N ASN A 136 -9.47 9.14 16.06
CA ASN A 136 -9.65 7.93 15.24
C ASN A 136 -10.63 8.09 14.06
N ASP A 137 -11.35 9.21 13.99
CA ASP A 137 -12.34 9.55 12.97
C ASP A 137 -11.77 10.18 11.70
N ALA A 138 -10.45 10.40 11.61
CA ALA A 138 -9.86 11.26 10.58
C ALA A 138 -9.09 10.52 9.48
N LEU A 139 -8.87 9.20 9.55
CA LEU A 139 -8.22 8.46 8.48
C LEU A 139 -9.25 8.17 7.37
N GLN A 140 -9.31 9.02 6.38
CA GLN A 140 -10.10 8.77 5.17
C GLN A 140 -9.30 7.93 4.18
N VAL A 141 -9.96 6.94 3.61
CA VAL A 141 -9.39 6.18 2.50
C VAL A 141 -9.47 7.02 1.24
N GLN A 142 -8.34 7.24 0.62
CA GLN A 142 -8.24 8.00 -0.62
C GLN A 142 -8.79 7.16 -1.78
N ASN A 143 -9.64 7.76 -2.60
CA ASN A 143 -10.15 7.12 -3.79
C ASN A 143 -9.04 6.75 -4.77
N PHE A 144 -9.17 5.63 -5.47
CA PHE A 144 -8.20 5.13 -6.45
C PHE A 144 -7.72 6.20 -7.41
N PHE A 145 -8.62 7.00 -7.99
CA PHE A 145 -8.29 8.03 -8.98
C PHE A 145 -7.48 9.20 -8.41
N ASN A 146 -7.48 9.37 -7.11
CA ASN A 146 -6.67 10.37 -6.39
C ASN A 146 -5.38 9.76 -5.82
N SER A 147 -5.23 8.44 -5.86
CA SER A 147 -4.06 7.76 -5.34
C SER A 147 -2.79 8.12 -6.12
N SER A 148 -1.63 8.12 -5.45
CA SER A 148 -0.35 8.34 -6.11
C SER A 148 -0.06 7.30 -7.20
N GLN A 149 -0.57 6.10 -7.06
CA GLN A 149 -0.46 5.02 -8.05
C GLN A 149 -1.15 5.39 -9.35
N TYR A 150 -2.35 5.96 -9.27
CA TYR A 150 -3.08 6.40 -10.45
C TYR A 150 -2.54 7.73 -11.00
N VAL A 151 -2.42 8.75 -10.15
CA VAL A 151 -2.04 10.11 -10.59
C VAL A 151 -0.65 10.13 -11.23
N LYS A 152 0.32 9.44 -10.63
CA LYS A 152 1.70 9.34 -11.13
C LYS A 152 1.92 8.19 -12.12
N ASP A 153 0.94 7.33 -12.28
CA ASP A 153 1.00 6.14 -13.15
C ASP A 153 2.22 5.25 -12.88
N LEU A 154 2.54 5.04 -11.60
CA LEU A 154 3.78 4.41 -11.16
C LEU A 154 3.96 2.98 -11.70
N LEU A 155 2.89 2.20 -11.68
CA LEU A 155 2.83 0.84 -12.23
C LEU A 155 2.15 0.75 -13.60
N GLY A 156 1.68 1.88 -14.15
CA GLY A 156 0.90 1.88 -15.38
C GLY A 156 -0.61 1.65 -15.16
N LEU A 157 -1.11 1.78 -13.93
CA LEU A 157 -2.52 1.51 -13.63
C LEU A 157 -3.47 2.48 -14.32
N ARG A 158 -3.08 3.77 -14.42
CA ARG A 158 -3.86 4.75 -15.20
C ARG A 158 -3.85 4.39 -16.68
N THR A 159 -2.70 4.02 -17.21
CA THR A 159 -2.57 3.60 -18.61
C THR A 159 -3.47 2.39 -18.91
N LEU A 160 -3.45 1.37 -18.06
CA LEU A 160 -4.34 0.20 -18.20
C LEU A 160 -5.81 0.55 -18.06
N TYR A 161 -6.16 1.44 -17.13
CA TYR A 161 -7.53 1.90 -16.93
C TYR A 161 -8.07 2.60 -18.19
N LEU A 162 -7.29 3.54 -18.74
CA LEU A 162 -7.67 4.27 -19.95
C LEU A 162 -7.74 3.34 -21.19
N ALA A 163 -6.99 2.26 -21.20
CA ALA A 163 -7.04 1.22 -22.25
C ALA A 163 -8.18 0.21 -22.05
N GLY A 164 -8.98 0.33 -20.99
CA GLY A 164 -10.05 -0.63 -20.68
C GLY A 164 -9.56 -2.00 -20.18
N LYS A 165 -8.29 -2.09 -19.78
CA LYS A 165 -7.63 -3.34 -19.37
C LYS A 165 -7.55 -3.52 -17.85
N LEU A 166 -7.96 -2.53 -17.06
CA LEU A 166 -7.94 -2.59 -15.60
C LEU A 166 -9.35 -2.75 -15.07
N HIS A 167 -9.56 -3.80 -14.27
CA HIS A 167 -10.86 -4.18 -13.72
C HIS A 167 -10.79 -4.23 -12.18
N MET A 168 -11.74 -3.58 -11.52
CA MET A 168 -11.86 -3.55 -10.06
C MET A 168 -13.14 -4.29 -9.68
N LEU A 169 -13.00 -5.45 -9.05
CA LEU A 169 -14.10 -6.35 -8.74
C LEU A 169 -14.22 -6.51 -7.22
N GLU A 170 -15.43 -6.36 -6.72
CA GLU A 170 -15.74 -6.53 -5.30
C GLU A 170 -16.39 -7.89 -5.05
N THR A 171 -15.96 -8.57 -4.00
CA THR A 171 -16.55 -9.81 -3.49
C THR A 171 -17.13 -9.57 -2.10
N ASN A 172 -18.01 -10.49 -1.66
CA ASN A 172 -18.52 -10.52 -0.30
C ASN A 172 -17.72 -11.42 0.65
N CYS A 173 -16.63 -12.01 0.17
CA CYS A 173 -15.83 -12.95 0.92
C CYS A 173 -14.95 -12.27 1.96
N THR A 174 -14.77 -12.91 3.13
CA THR A 174 -13.75 -12.49 4.09
C THR A 174 -12.34 -12.78 3.56
N HIS A 175 -11.30 -12.26 4.20
CA HIS A 175 -9.91 -12.53 3.79
C HIS A 175 -9.61 -14.03 3.65
N SER A 176 -9.97 -14.80 4.67
CA SER A 176 -9.79 -16.27 4.65
C SER A 176 -10.81 -16.95 3.74
N GLY A 177 -12.01 -16.37 3.59
CA GLY A 177 -13.08 -16.87 2.74
C GLY A 177 -12.71 -16.99 1.28
N HIS A 178 -11.85 -16.10 0.76
CA HIS A 178 -11.34 -16.20 -0.61
C HIS A 178 -10.61 -17.50 -0.95
N LYS A 179 -10.23 -18.28 0.06
CA LYS A 179 -9.55 -19.57 -0.08
C LYS A 179 -10.46 -20.77 0.15
N THR A 180 -11.74 -20.54 0.36
CA THR A 180 -12.69 -21.60 0.69
C THR A 180 -13.65 -21.89 -0.46
N PRO A 181 -14.17 -23.14 -0.55
CA PRO A 181 -15.11 -23.53 -1.62
C PRO A 181 -16.37 -22.65 -1.69
N GLU A 182 -16.78 -22.06 -0.58
CA GLU A 182 -17.99 -21.22 -0.51
C GLU A 182 -17.84 -19.95 -1.34
N CYS A 183 -16.61 -19.43 -1.47
CA CYS A 183 -16.31 -18.22 -2.24
C CYS A 183 -15.98 -18.50 -3.72
N PHE A 184 -15.59 -19.72 -4.09
CA PHE A 184 -15.16 -20.04 -5.43
C PHE A 184 -16.19 -19.71 -6.52
N PRO A 185 -17.50 -19.98 -6.37
CA PRO A 185 -18.47 -19.64 -7.39
C PRO A 185 -18.56 -18.13 -7.66
N GLU A 186 -18.40 -17.31 -6.62
CA GLU A 186 -18.38 -15.85 -6.77
C GLU A 186 -17.12 -15.39 -7.50
N LEU A 187 -15.95 -15.92 -7.12
CA LEU A 187 -14.67 -15.61 -7.76
C LEU A 187 -14.64 -16.05 -9.21
N GLU A 188 -15.11 -17.25 -9.52
CA GLU A 188 -15.21 -17.76 -10.88
C GLU A 188 -16.08 -16.86 -11.75
N LYS A 189 -17.29 -16.53 -11.30
CA LYS A 189 -18.19 -15.62 -12.01
C LYS A 189 -17.55 -14.28 -12.32
N LEU A 190 -16.78 -13.73 -11.39
CA LEU A 190 -16.13 -12.43 -11.54
C LEU A 190 -14.91 -12.49 -12.45
N THR A 191 -14.12 -13.57 -12.41
CA THR A 191 -12.83 -13.63 -13.10
C THR A 191 -12.89 -14.28 -14.49
N PHE A 192 -13.80 -15.23 -14.71
CA PHE A 192 -13.92 -15.96 -15.96
C PHE A 192 -13.98 -15.07 -17.21
N PRO A 193 -14.69 -13.92 -17.23
CA PRO A 193 -14.74 -13.05 -18.41
C PRO A 193 -13.38 -12.50 -18.86
N PHE A 194 -12.35 -12.57 -18.01
CA PHE A 194 -11.03 -12.02 -18.27
C PHE A 194 -9.94 -13.07 -18.50
N LEU A 195 -10.32 -14.36 -18.50
CA LEU A 195 -9.38 -15.48 -18.69
C LEU A 195 -9.34 -16.01 -20.14
N VAL A 196 -10.02 -15.34 -21.04
CA VAL A 196 -10.15 -15.77 -22.45
C VAL A 196 -9.23 -14.93 -23.31
#